data_8f23bbabde0d3ce83c14871925f1af0f
#
_entry.id   8f23bbabde0d3ce83c14871925f1af0f
#
_cell.length_a   1.000
_cell.length_b   1.000
_cell.length_c   1.000
_cell.angle_alpha   90.00
_cell.angle_beta   90.00
_cell.angle_gamma   90.00
#
_symmetry.space_group_name_H-M   'P 1'
#
loop_
_entity.id
_entity.type
_entity.pdbx_description
1 polymer ?
#
loop_
_entity_poly.entity_id
_entity_poly.type
_entity_poly.pdbx_seq_one_letter_code
_entity_poly.pdbx_strand_id
1 'polypeptide(L)'
;KKKEKNENVSEKIPPITEKIIKEAETAKSKEPTKETEKEAQNETSMFENESEEEAPLILTEEVKNGKSTITNKHLSPAVRKIVNEQNIKLEGIKGSGKNGTILKGDLLKLMSKKPEPNQRKVKYGPEERIKMTRLRQTIAKRLKSAQENAAMLTTFNEVDMSEIISFRKNNQDEFQKKFGVKLGFMSFFVKASVKSLKSYPAINAEIENDDIIYKNYFNISFAVGTDKGLVVPVLKNADEMSFSDIESEIKNLSEKANNGNLSIEDLQGGTFTISNGGVYGSMLSTPILNPPQSGVLGMHNIVERPVVVNNEIKIRPIMYLALSYDHRIIDGKEAVSFLKEIKQYLEDPEKLFLEN
;
A
#
# COMPACT_ATOMS: atom_id res chain seq x y z
N LYS A 1 -34.32 -34.45 54.07
CA LYS A 1 -34.17 -35.82 53.47
C LYS A 1 -34.85 -35.84 52.16
N LYS A 2 -34.10 -35.57 51.10
CA LYS A 2 -34.32 -36.05 49.72
C LYS A 2 -32.98 -36.13 49.03
N LYS A 3 -32.64 -37.32 48.54
CA LYS A 3 -31.47 -37.62 47.72
C LYS A 3 -31.76 -37.15 46.34
N GLU A 4 -30.88 -36.31 45.77
CA GLU A 4 -30.85 -36.02 44.34
C GLU A 4 -29.86 -36.97 43.66
N LYS A 5 -30.36 -37.64 42.64
CA LYS A 5 -29.61 -38.52 41.73
C LYS A 5 -28.84 -37.66 40.73
N ASN A 6 -27.53 -37.86 40.63
CA ASN A 6 -26.74 -37.44 39.48
C ASN A 6 -27.02 -38.36 38.30
N GLU A 7 -27.56 -37.82 37.21
CA GLU A 7 -27.61 -38.47 35.91
C GLU A 7 -26.42 -37.97 35.05
N ASN A 8 -25.54 -38.90 34.74
CA ASN A 8 -24.49 -38.71 33.73
C ASN A 8 -25.13 -38.67 32.32
N VAL A 9 -25.05 -37.53 31.66
CA VAL A 9 -25.36 -37.38 30.26
C VAL A 9 -24.07 -37.60 29.45
N SER A 10 -23.92 -38.76 28.85
CA SER A 10 -22.89 -39.03 27.87
C SER A 10 -23.35 -38.49 26.50
N GLU A 11 -22.77 -37.39 26.02
CA GLU A 11 -22.99 -36.89 24.68
C GLU A 11 -22.37 -37.85 23.67
N LYS A 12 -23.21 -38.40 22.78
CA LYS A 12 -22.80 -39.21 21.63
C LYS A 12 -22.29 -38.29 20.51
N ILE A 13 -21.03 -38.46 20.13
CA ILE A 13 -20.39 -37.82 18.98
C ILE A 13 -21.06 -38.32 17.68
N PRO A 14 -21.40 -37.46 16.73
CA PRO A 14 -22.06 -37.87 15.48
C PRO A 14 -21.11 -38.67 14.54
N PRO A 15 -21.63 -39.62 13.73
CA PRO A 15 -20.84 -40.62 13.01
C PRO A 15 -20.02 -40.12 11.81
N ILE A 16 -19.91 -38.81 11.58
CA ILE A 16 -19.17 -38.21 10.47
C ILE A 16 -17.66 -38.13 10.74
N THR A 17 -17.25 -38.10 12.01
CA THR A 17 -15.83 -37.93 12.40
C THR A 17 -14.99 -39.20 12.24
N GLU A 18 -15.59 -40.39 12.33
CA GLU A 18 -14.85 -41.65 12.16
C GLU A 18 -14.44 -41.96 10.71
N LYS A 19 -15.16 -41.39 9.73
CA LYS A 19 -14.87 -41.62 8.31
C LYS A 19 -13.65 -40.81 7.84
N ILE A 20 -13.44 -39.63 8.39
CA ILE A 20 -12.32 -38.74 8.05
C ILE A 20 -10.99 -39.26 8.64
N ILE A 21 -11.03 -39.91 9.82
CA ILE A 21 -9.83 -40.46 10.46
C ILE A 21 -9.33 -41.73 9.72
N LYS A 22 -10.26 -42.55 9.21
CA LYS A 22 -9.88 -43.75 8.42
C LYS A 22 -9.34 -43.43 7.02
N GLU A 23 -9.75 -42.33 6.41
CA GLU A 23 -9.19 -41.89 5.13
C GLU A 23 -7.79 -41.26 5.26
N ALA A 24 -7.49 -40.64 6.41
CA ALA A 24 -6.16 -40.08 6.67
C ALA A 24 -5.08 -41.14 7.02
N GLU A 25 -5.46 -42.30 7.59
CA GLU A 25 -4.52 -43.39 7.90
C GLU A 25 -4.19 -44.24 6.68
N THR A 26 -5.09 -44.35 5.68
CA THR A 26 -4.84 -45.09 4.43
C THR A 26 -3.98 -44.32 3.42
N ALA A 27 -3.79 -43.00 3.60
CA ALA A 27 -2.94 -42.16 2.74
C ALA A 27 -1.44 -42.20 3.07
N LYS A 28 -1.05 -42.79 4.22
CA LYS A 28 0.37 -42.86 4.69
C LYS A 28 1.16 -44.09 4.26
N SER A 29 0.59 -44.98 3.48
CA SER A 29 1.26 -46.26 3.15
C SER A 29 1.38 -46.56 1.66
N LYS A 30 1.60 -45.57 0.80
CA LYS A 30 1.99 -45.82 -0.60
C LYS A 30 3.24 -44.99 -0.93
N GLU A 31 4.38 -45.71 -1.07
CA GLU A 31 5.59 -45.21 -1.71
C GLU A 31 5.29 -44.88 -3.21
N PRO A 32 5.89 -43.80 -3.77
CA PRO A 32 5.66 -43.45 -5.17
C PRO A 32 6.34 -44.43 -6.11
N THR A 33 5.57 -45.04 -7.00
CA THR A 33 6.07 -45.88 -8.08
C THR A 33 6.69 -45.02 -9.20
N LYS A 34 7.72 -45.58 -9.87
CA LYS A 34 8.59 -44.96 -10.89
C LYS A 34 7.91 -44.36 -12.14
N GLU A 35 6.60 -44.34 -12.23
CA GLU A 35 5.86 -43.73 -13.35
C GLU A 35 5.56 -42.24 -13.13
N THR A 36 5.57 -41.73 -11.89
CA THR A 36 5.30 -40.32 -11.58
C THR A 36 6.52 -39.41 -11.82
N GLU A 37 7.73 -39.99 -11.97
CA GLU A 37 8.94 -39.19 -12.27
C GLU A 37 9.07 -38.82 -13.76
N LYS A 38 8.34 -39.46 -14.66
CA LYS A 38 8.34 -39.12 -16.10
C LYS A 38 7.37 -38.01 -16.49
N GLU A 39 6.31 -37.80 -15.74
CA GLU A 39 5.38 -36.70 -15.98
C GLU A 39 5.91 -35.35 -15.44
N ALA A 40 6.65 -35.37 -14.31
CA ALA A 40 7.26 -34.17 -13.75
C ALA A 40 8.44 -33.61 -14.58
N GLN A 41 9.08 -34.44 -15.43
CA GLN A 41 10.18 -34.00 -16.31
C GLN A 41 9.69 -33.46 -17.65
N ASN A 42 8.43 -33.72 -18.04
CA ASN A 42 7.86 -33.18 -19.29
C ASN A 42 7.20 -31.80 -19.12
N GLU A 43 6.85 -31.38 -17.90
CA GLU A 43 6.31 -30.02 -17.66
C GLU A 43 7.40 -28.95 -17.52
N THR A 44 8.65 -29.33 -17.22
CA THR A 44 9.76 -28.38 -17.12
C THR A 44 10.42 -28.03 -18.45
N SER A 45 10.09 -28.73 -19.54
CA SER A 45 10.67 -28.48 -20.87
C SER A 45 9.84 -27.56 -21.79
N MET A 46 8.70 -27.06 -21.33
CA MET A 46 7.85 -26.13 -22.10
C MET A 46 8.08 -24.65 -21.76
N PHE A 47 8.96 -24.29 -20.83
CA PHE A 47 9.23 -22.93 -20.44
C PHE A 47 10.65 -22.40 -20.79
N GLU A 48 11.41 -23.16 -21.54
CA GLU A 48 12.71 -22.70 -22.07
C GLU A 48 12.60 -22.47 -23.57
N ASN A 49 11.95 -21.39 -23.98
CA ASN A 49 12.24 -20.66 -25.23
C ASN A 49 11.20 -19.54 -25.39
N GLU A 50 11.56 -18.38 -24.88
CA GLU A 50 11.18 -17.07 -25.39
C GLU A 50 11.73 -16.00 -24.43
N SER A 51 13.05 -15.83 -24.47
CA SER A 51 13.68 -14.62 -23.95
C SER A 51 13.70 -13.58 -25.07
N GLU A 52 12.57 -12.96 -25.38
CA GLU A 52 12.58 -11.65 -25.99
C GLU A 52 12.87 -10.63 -24.87
N GLU A 53 14.06 -10.05 -24.92
CA GLU A 53 14.43 -8.91 -24.09
C GLU A 53 13.54 -7.71 -24.46
N GLU A 54 12.45 -7.51 -23.74
CA GLU A 54 11.71 -6.24 -23.79
C GLU A 54 12.56 -5.15 -23.15
N ALA A 55 13.01 -4.22 -23.97
CA ALA A 55 13.69 -3.01 -23.51
C ALA A 55 12.75 -2.17 -22.62
N PRO A 56 13.24 -1.58 -21.51
CA PRO A 56 12.42 -0.79 -20.61
C PRO A 56 11.85 0.45 -21.30
N LEU A 57 10.54 0.63 -21.17
CA LEU A 57 9.80 1.81 -21.62
C LEU A 57 10.36 3.07 -20.95
N ILE A 58 10.99 3.93 -21.73
CA ILE A 58 11.45 5.25 -21.27
C ILE A 58 10.25 6.20 -21.29
N LEU A 59 9.80 6.62 -20.10
CA LEU A 59 8.84 7.71 -19.94
C LEU A 59 9.49 9.01 -20.41
N THR A 60 8.92 9.59 -21.46
CA THR A 60 9.35 10.87 -22.04
C THR A 60 8.98 12.04 -21.13
N GLU A 61 9.98 12.88 -20.86
CA GLU A 61 9.81 14.17 -20.18
C GLU A 61 8.87 15.12 -20.94
N GLU A 62 8.19 15.97 -20.18
CA GLU A 62 7.24 16.97 -20.66
C GLU A 62 7.77 17.86 -21.80
N VAL A 63 7.01 17.93 -22.86
CA VAL A 63 7.29 18.82 -24.01
C VAL A 63 6.91 20.25 -23.64
N LYS A 64 7.87 21.08 -23.31
CA LYS A 64 7.70 22.54 -23.37
C LYS A 64 7.55 22.97 -24.82
N ASN A 65 6.41 23.51 -25.18
CA ASN A 65 6.11 24.11 -26.48
C ASN A 65 7.06 25.29 -26.79
N GLY A 66 8.16 24.99 -27.46
CA GLY A 66 8.99 25.97 -28.14
C GLY A 66 8.79 25.81 -29.64
N LYS A 67 8.12 26.73 -30.30
CA LYS A 67 8.05 26.82 -31.75
C LYS A 67 9.46 27.09 -32.31
N SER A 68 10.18 26.04 -32.72
CA SER A 68 11.35 26.19 -33.57
C SER A 68 10.92 25.94 -35.02
N THR A 69 10.91 27.00 -35.82
CA THR A 69 10.72 26.97 -37.29
C THR A 69 11.94 26.30 -37.93
N ILE A 70 11.91 24.97 -38.04
CA ILE A 70 12.89 24.24 -38.85
C ILE A 70 12.46 24.40 -40.32
N THR A 71 13.28 25.07 -41.09
CA THR A 71 13.08 25.25 -42.54
C THR A 71 13.11 23.89 -43.24
N ASN A 72 11.96 23.45 -43.72
CA ASN A 72 11.68 22.18 -44.42
C ASN A 72 12.42 22.00 -45.75
N LYS A 73 13.50 22.80 -46.06
CA LYS A 73 14.12 22.88 -47.36
C LYS A 73 15.07 21.71 -47.72
N HIS A 74 15.47 20.87 -46.80
CA HIS A 74 16.46 19.82 -47.01
C HIS A 74 15.99 18.39 -46.65
N LEU A 75 14.68 18.12 -46.69
CA LEU A 75 14.16 16.78 -46.44
C LEU A 75 13.63 16.16 -47.74
N SER A 76 13.96 14.89 -47.98
CA SER A 76 13.32 14.14 -49.07
C SER A 76 11.83 13.91 -48.74
N PRO A 77 10.94 13.76 -49.76
CA PRO A 77 9.52 13.55 -49.52
C PRO A 77 9.19 12.37 -48.61
N ALA A 78 9.93 11.26 -48.72
CA ALA A 78 9.79 10.07 -47.92
C ALA A 78 10.21 10.31 -46.44
N VAL A 79 11.27 11.11 -46.24
CA VAL A 79 11.73 11.47 -44.89
C VAL A 79 10.75 12.41 -44.21
N ARG A 80 10.17 13.36 -44.95
CA ARG A 80 9.17 14.28 -44.43
C ARG A 80 7.92 13.56 -43.89
N LYS A 81 7.48 12.51 -44.59
CA LYS A 81 6.37 11.68 -44.17
C LYS A 81 6.68 10.96 -42.83
N ILE A 82 7.85 10.33 -42.72
CA ILE A 82 8.28 9.61 -41.51
C ILE A 82 8.46 10.56 -40.32
N VAL A 83 9.05 11.74 -40.54
CA VAL A 83 9.27 12.75 -39.49
C VAL A 83 7.96 13.30 -38.96
N ASN A 84 6.95 13.53 -39.82
CA ASN A 84 5.63 14.00 -39.41
C ASN A 84 4.81 12.90 -38.72
N GLU A 85 4.92 11.63 -39.15
CA GLU A 85 4.20 10.51 -38.55
C GLU A 85 4.79 10.12 -37.18
N GLN A 86 6.09 10.25 -36.97
CA GLN A 86 6.80 9.80 -35.78
C GLN A 86 7.34 10.93 -34.89
N ASN A 87 7.04 12.18 -35.22
CA ASN A 87 7.41 13.38 -34.44
C ASN A 87 8.94 13.47 -34.10
N ILE A 88 9.80 13.05 -35.05
CA ILE A 88 11.25 12.96 -34.85
C ILE A 88 11.89 14.35 -34.88
N LYS A 89 12.66 14.71 -33.83
CA LYS A 89 13.48 15.93 -33.81
C LYS A 89 14.70 15.76 -34.69
N LEU A 90 14.86 16.64 -35.67
CA LEU A 90 15.95 16.59 -36.67
C LEU A 90 17.19 17.40 -36.26
N GLU A 91 17.24 17.94 -35.05
CA GLU A 91 18.36 18.76 -34.56
C GLU A 91 19.64 17.92 -34.48
N GLY A 92 20.68 18.37 -35.17
CA GLY A 92 22.00 17.71 -35.18
C GLY A 92 22.20 16.61 -36.21
N ILE A 93 21.24 16.34 -37.11
CA ILE A 93 21.41 15.32 -38.17
C ILE A 93 22.04 15.94 -39.40
N LYS A 94 23.24 15.44 -39.79
CA LYS A 94 23.86 15.77 -41.06
C LYS A 94 23.32 14.83 -42.14
N GLY A 95 22.61 15.39 -43.15
CA GLY A 95 22.12 14.61 -44.30
C GLY A 95 23.25 14.16 -45.24
N SER A 96 23.20 12.89 -45.68
CA SER A 96 24.16 12.31 -46.63
C SER A 96 23.81 12.55 -48.12
N GLY A 97 22.68 13.17 -48.39
CA GLY A 97 22.22 13.45 -49.76
C GLY A 97 22.84 14.70 -50.37
N LYS A 98 22.63 14.88 -51.70
CA LYS A 98 23.10 16.03 -52.49
C LYS A 98 22.60 17.34 -51.83
N ASN A 99 23.44 18.32 -51.60
CA ASN A 99 23.18 19.56 -50.90
C ASN A 99 22.74 19.40 -49.41
N GLY A 100 23.23 18.35 -48.71
CA GLY A 100 22.93 18.15 -47.30
C GLY A 100 21.50 17.62 -47.00
N THR A 101 20.83 17.06 -48.00
CA THR A 101 19.49 16.49 -47.88
C THR A 101 19.52 15.24 -47.00
N ILE A 102 18.65 15.17 -46.00
CA ILE A 102 18.49 13.98 -45.14
C ILE A 102 17.75 12.88 -45.92
N LEU A 103 18.36 11.74 -46.04
CA LEU A 103 17.82 10.55 -46.71
C LEU A 103 17.23 9.58 -45.68
N LYS A 104 16.35 8.68 -46.15
CA LYS A 104 15.78 7.61 -45.31
C LYS A 104 16.87 6.76 -44.61
N GLY A 105 17.99 6.53 -45.31
CA GLY A 105 19.14 5.81 -44.74
C GLY A 105 19.82 6.52 -43.57
N ASP A 106 19.76 7.84 -43.48
CA ASP A 106 20.35 8.61 -42.39
C ASP A 106 19.47 8.46 -41.11
N LEU A 107 18.14 8.42 -41.28
CA LEU A 107 17.22 8.12 -40.19
C LEU A 107 17.39 6.68 -39.70
N LEU A 108 17.51 5.70 -40.59
CA LEU A 108 17.74 4.30 -40.21
C LEU A 108 19.07 4.12 -39.48
N LYS A 109 20.15 4.83 -39.90
CA LYS A 109 21.42 4.86 -39.16
C LYS A 109 21.29 5.48 -37.76
N LEU A 110 20.41 6.46 -37.60
CA LEU A 110 20.14 7.05 -36.29
C LEU A 110 19.37 6.07 -35.37
N MET A 111 18.40 5.37 -35.92
CA MET A 111 17.64 4.34 -35.18
C MET A 111 18.51 3.11 -34.82
N SER A 112 19.54 2.81 -35.62
CA SER A 112 20.51 1.75 -35.33
C SER A 112 21.72 2.21 -34.48
N LYS A 113 21.82 3.52 -34.17
CA LYS A 113 22.85 4.03 -33.28
C LYS A 113 22.47 3.60 -31.87
N LYS A 114 23.23 2.69 -31.27
CA LYS A 114 23.08 2.38 -29.85
C LYS A 114 23.16 3.69 -29.09
N PRO A 115 22.17 4.01 -28.22
CA PRO A 115 22.29 5.18 -27.37
C PRO A 115 23.63 5.10 -26.65
N GLU A 116 24.40 6.19 -26.68
CA GLU A 116 25.59 6.27 -25.83
C GLU A 116 25.13 5.91 -24.42
N PRO A 117 25.84 4.98 -23.72
CA PRO A 117 25.49 4.64 -22.37
C PRO A 117 25.36 5.97 -21.66
N ASN A 118 24.14 6.30 -21.22
CA ASN A 118 23.90 7.47 -20.39
C ASN A 118 25.06 7.49 -19.42
N GLN A 119 25.83 8.60 -19.38
CA GLN A 119 26.85 8.78 -18.36
C GLN A 119 26.09 8.82 -17.03
N ARG A 120 25.71 7.62 -16.55
CA ARG A 120 25.40 7.49 -15.15
C ARG A 120 26.60 8.13 -14.48
N LYS A 121 26.39 9.13 -13.66
CA LYS A 121 27.41 9.60 -12.74
C LYS A 121 27.71 8.39 -11.87
N VAL A 122 28.54 7.50 -12.39
CA VAL A 122 29.00 6.29 -11.71
C VAL A 122 29.97 6.82 -10.68
N LYS A 123 29.42 7.18 -9.53
CA LYS A 123 30.19 7.71 -8.42
C LYS A 123 31.18 6.65 -7.92
N TYR A 124 30.93 5.37 -8.24
CA TYR A 124 31.56 4.24 -7.58
C TYR A 124 31.80 3.00 -8.47
N GLY A 125 32.06 3.14 -9.77
CA GLY A 125 32.29 2.00 -10.66
C GLY A 125 31.05 1.15 -10.98
N PRO A 126 31.16 -0.02 -11.64
CA PRO A 126 30.02 -0.85 -12.04
C PRO A 126 29.28 -1.48 -10.86
N GLU A 127 29.95 -1.75 -9.75
CA GLU A 127 29.39 -2.26 -8.51
C GLU A 127 30.00 -1.55 -7.32
N GLU A 128 29.17 -1.22 -6.32
CA GLU A 128 29.62 -0.65 -5.07
C GLU A 128 29.07 -1.44 -3.89
N ARG A 129 29.98 -1.85 -2.99
CA ARG A 129 29.63 -2.52 -1.76
C ARG A 129 29.67 -1.57 -0.59
N ILE A 130 28.49 -1.07 -0.17
CA ILE A 130 28.34 -0.16 0.97
C ILE A 130 27.81 -0.92 2.17
N LYS A 131 28.47 -0.82 3.31
CA LYS A 131 27.98 -1.39 4.56
C LYS A 131 26.77 -0.62 5.06
N MET A 132 25.68 -1.33 5.38
CA MET A 132 24.50 -0.72 5.98
C MET A 132 24.84 0.00 7.29
N THR A 133 24.22 1.17 7.52
CA THR A 133 24.27 1.86 8.80
C THR A 133 23.63 1.03 9.91
N ARG A 134 24.01 1.24 11.17
CA ARG A 134 23.40 0.55 12.32
C ARG A 134 21.87 0.72 12.35
N LEU A 135 21.39 1.93 12.09
CA LEU A 135 19.96 2.23 12.00
C LEU A 135 19.28 1.36 10.93
N ARG A 136 19.83 1.30 9.70
CA ARG A 136 19.29 0.48 8.61
C ARG A 136 19.29 -1.01 8.95
N GLN A 137 20.32 -1.51 9.60
CA GLN A 137 20.37 -2.90 10.06
C GLN A 137 19.29 -3.20 11.10
N THR A 138 19.04 -2.30 12.05
CA THR A 138 17.99 -2.44 13.05
C THR A 138 16.60 -2.44 12.42
N ILE A 139 16.33 -1.51 11.49
CA ILE A 139 15.07 -1.45 10.74
C ILE A 139 14.85 -2.74 9.96
N ALA A 140 15.86 -3.20 9.21
CA ALA A 140 15.77 -4.43 8.42
C ALA A 140 15.44 -5.65 9.30
N LYS A 141 16.11 -5.78 10.45
CA LYS A 141 15.85 -6.86 11.42
C LYS A 141 14.43 -6.80 11.98
N ARG A 142 13.95 -5.61 12.37
CA ARG A 142 12.58 -5.43 12.90
C ARG A 142 11.51 -5.76 11.86
N LEU A 143 11.65 -5.25 10.64
CA LEU A 143 10.70 -5.53 9.55
C LEU A 143 10.65 -7.03 9.21
N LYS A 144 11.81 -7.68 9.16
CA LYS A 144 11.88 -9.12 8.87
C LYS A 144 11.26 -9.93 10.00
N SER A 145 11.56 -9.59 11.27
CA SER A 145 10.94 -10.21 12.43
C SER A 145 9.41 -10.06 12.46
N ALA A 146 8.89 -8.89 12.07
CA ALA A 146 7.45 -8.68 11.97
C ALA A 146 6.77 -9.64 10.99
N GLN A 147 7.40 -9.89 9.84
CA GLN A 147 6.89 -10.82 8.84
C GLN A 147 7.02 -12.30 9.26
N GLU A 148 8.06 -12.65 10.02
CA GLU A 148 8.31 -14.02 10.47
C GLU A 148 7.41 -14.42 11.65
N ASN A 149 7.06 -13.46 12.52
CA ASN A 149 6.32 -13.72 13.75
C ASN A 149 4.80 -13.57 13.63
N ALA A 150 4.27 -13.12 12.48
CA ALA A 150 2.85 -12.93 12.25
C ALA A 150 2.36 -13.72 11.04
N ALA A 151 1.18 -14.32 11.13
CA ALA A 151 0.47 -14.86 9.98
C ALA A 151 -0.23 -13.71 9.23
N MET A 152 0.59 -12.88 8.55
CA MET A 152 0.09 -11.64 7.92
C MET A 152 -0.83 -11.92 6.74
N LEU A 153 -2.03 -11.32 6.78
CA LEU A 153 -2.95 -11.26 5.68
C LEU A 153 -3.37 -9.80 5.45
N THR A 154 -3.72 -9.45 4.21
CA THR A 154 -4.20 -8.10 3.88
C THR A 154 -5.53 -8.20 3.17
N THR A 155 -6.52 -7.44 3.63
CA THR A 155 -7.80 -7.22 2.95
C THR A 155 -7.89 -5.78 2.46
N PHE A 156 -8.62 -5.56 1.39
CA PHE A 156 -8.75 -4.26 0.73
C PHE A 156 -10.20 -3.84 0.60
N ASN A 157 -10.43 -2.53 0.59
CA ASN A 157 -11.70 -1.94 0.24
C ASN A 157 -11.47 -0.59 -0.46
N GLU A 158 -12.47 -0.10 -1.17
CA GLU A 158 -12.48 1.24 -1.75
C GLU A 158 -13.47 2.14 -1.01
N VAL A 159 -13.14 3.42 -0.92
CA VAL A 159 -13.96 4.43 -0.23
C VAL A 159 -14.17 5.61 -1.16
N ASP A 160 -15.42 6.06 -1.28
CA ASP A 160 -15.76 7.33 -1.91
C ASP A 160 -15.47 8.47 -0.93
N MET A 161 -14.50 9.31 -1.27
CA MET A 161 -14.05 10.42 -0.43
C MET A 161 -14.85 11.71 -0.63
N SER A 162 -15.90 11.69 -1.46
CA SER A 162 -16.68 12.91 -1.85
C SER A 162 -17.21 13.65 -0.63
N GLU A 163 -17.84 12.93 0.30
CA GLU A 163 -18.49 13.54 1.47
C GLU A 163 -17.46 14.18 2.42
N ILE A 164 -16.35 13.48 2.70
CA ILE A 164 -15.26 14.04 3.55
C ILE A 164 -14.62 15.25 2.88
N ILE A 165 -14.37 15.20 1.56
CA ILE A 165 -13.78 16.33 0.82
C ILE A 165 -14.72 17.52 0.89
N SER A 166 -16.03 17.32 0.67
CA SER A 166 -17.05 18.35 0.73
C SER A 166 -17.20 18.92 2.14
N PHE A 167 -17.30 18.05 3.16
CA PHE A 167 -17.38 18.44 4.56
C PHE A 167 -16.16 19.28 4.97
N ARG A 168 -14.99 18.83 4.63
CA ARG A 168 -13.73 19.54 4.91
C ARG A 168 -13.67 20.88 4.22
N LYS A 169 -14.04 20.95 2.93
CA LYS A 169 -14.08 22.21 2.15
C LYS A 169 -15.03 23.24 2.76
N ASN A 170 -16.20 22.82 3.20
CA ASN A 170 -17.22 23.70 3.73
C ASN A 170 -16.88 24.23 5.14
N ASN A 171 -16.14 23.45 5.95
CA ASN A 171 -15.87 23.79 7.35
C ASN A 171 -14.42 24.25 7.61
N GLN A 172 -13.53 24.21 6.60
CA GLN A 172 -12.09 24.45 6.76
C GLN A 172 -11.78 25.82 7.36
N ASP A 173 -12.40 26.88 6.85
CA ASP A 173 -12.10 28.27 7.24
C ASP A 173 -12.57 28.56 8.67
N GLU A 174 -13.75 28.07 9.04
CA GLU A 174 -14.29 28.21 10.39
C GLU A 174 -13.47 27.40 11.39
N PHE A 175 -13.15 26.15 11.05
CA PHE A 175 -12.31 25.27 11.87
C PHE A 175 -10.93 25.89 12.14
N GLN A 176 -10.29 26.41 11.08
CA GLN A 176 -8.96 27.01 11.22
C GLN A 176 -9.00 28.30 12.04
N LYS A 177 -10.05 29.14 11.88
CA LYS A 177 -10.21 30.35 12.71
C LYS A 177 -10.44 30.02 14.18
N LYS A 178 -11.21 28.97 14.47
CA LYS A 178 -11.57 28.59 15.83
C LYS A 178 -10.45 27.84 16.58
N PHE A 179 -9.74 26.93 15.90
CA PHE A 179 -8.79 26.01 16.51
C PHE A 179 -7.31 26.26 16.13
N GLY A 180 -7.03 27.16 15.17
CA GLY A 180 -5.67 27.48 14.75
C GLY A 180 -4.95 26.42 13.90
N VAL A 181 -5.61 25.31 13.62
CA VAL A 181 -5.11 24.18 12.81
C VAL A 181 -6.03 23.90 11.63
N LYS A 182 -5.48 23.31 10.56
CA LYS A 182 -6.26 22.89 9.41
C LYS A 182 -6.94 21.57 9.70
N LEU A 183 -8.18 21.40 9.26
CA LEU A 183 -8.88 20.12 9.30
C LEU A 183 -8.29 19.19 8.21
N GLY A 184 -7.54 18.18 8.61
CA GLY A 184 -6.93 17.19 7.73
C GLY A 184 -7.85 15.98 7.50
N PHE A 185 -7.39 15.03 6.70
CA PHE A 185 -8.09 13.74 6.57
C PHE A 185 -7.79 12.81 7.75
N MET A 186 -6.62 12.97 8.38
CA MET A 186 -6.16 12.02 9.41
C MET A 186 -7.10 11.95 10.62
N SER A 187 -7.67 13.07 11.06
CA SER A 187 -8.63 13.07 12.17
C SER A 187 -9.88 12.24 11.89
N PHE A 188 -10.40 12.25 10.65
CA PHE A 188 -11.50 11.38 10.25
C PHE A 188 -11.10 9.90 10.30
N PHE A 189 -9.93 9.55 9.78
CA PHE A 189 -9.42 8.18 9.81
C PHE A 189 -9.15 7.70 11.24
N VAL A 190 -8.58 8.54 12.08
CA VAL A 190 -8.36 8.22 13.51
C VAL A 190 -9.69 7.96 14.21
N LYS A 191 -10.68 8.86 14.06
CA LYS A 191 -12.00 8.69 14.68
C LYS A 191 -12.76 7.47 14.16
N ALA A 192 -12.74 7.25 12.83
CA ALA A 192 -13.35 6.06 12.24
C ALA A 192 -12.67 4.77 12.75
N SER A 193 -11.33 4.76 12.81
CA SER A 193 -10.58 3.61 13.32
C SER A 193 -10.91 3.34 14.80
N VAL A 194 -10.93 4.36 15.66
CA VAL A 194 -11.24 4.21 17.09
C VAL A 194 -12.64 3.65 17.28
N LYS A 195 -13.65 4.18 16.57
CA LYS A 195 -15.02 3.64 16.64
C LYS A 195 -15.07 2.18 16.20
N SER A 196 -14.43 1.84 15.10
CA SER A 196 -14.39 0.46 14.60
C SER A 196 -13.57 -0.47 15.50
N LEU A 197 -12.49 -0.01 16.14
CA LEU A 197 -11.73 -0.80 17.12
C LEU A 197 -12.57 -1.15 18.37
N LYS A 198 -13.51 -0.28 18.77
CA LYS A 198 -14.48 -0.57 19.86
C LYS A 198 -15.43 -1.68 19.46
N SER A 199 -15.84 -1.75 18.17
CA SER A 199 -16.71 -2.81 17.64
C SER A 199 -15.98 -4.14 17.43
N TYR A 200 -14.67 -4.08 17.12
CA TYR A 200 -13.82 -5.24 16.79
C TYR A 200 -12.57 -5.29 17.66
N PRO A 201 -12.70 -5.64 18.96
CA PRO A 201 -11.60 -5.56 19.92
C PRO A 201 -10.41 -6.48 19.60
N ALA A 202 -10.60 -7.55 18.83
CA ALA A 202 -9.50 -8.43 18.39
C ALA A 202 -8.45 -7.69 17.55
N ILE A 203 -8.85 -6.63 16.83
CA ILE A 203 -7.92 -5.81 16.03
C ILE A 203 -7.08 -4.88 16.91
N ASN A 204 -7.55 -4.60 18.14
CA ASN A 204 -6.84 -3.82 19.16
C ASN A 204 -6.20 -4.73 20.23
N ALA A 205 -5.76 -5.93 19.82
CA ALA A 205 -5.15 -6.91 20.71
C ALA A 205 -3.71 -7.21 20.27
N GLU A 206 -2.95 -7.89 21.11
CA GLU A 206 -1.61 -8.39 20.81
C GLU A 206 -1.43 -9.81 21.37
N ILE A 207 -0.46 -10.55 20.83
CA ILE A 207 -0.08 -11.87 21.36
C ILE A 207 1.15 -11.68 22.25
N GLU A 208 1.05 -12.19 23.46
CA GLU A 208 2.19 -12.35 24.36
C GLU A 208 2.28 -13.82 24.78
N ASN A 209 3.29 -14.53 24.30
CA ASN A 209 3.44 -15.99 24.42
C ASN A 209 2.22 -16.74 23.85
N ASP A 210 1.42 -17.37 24.69
CA ASP A 210 0.20 -18.12 24.34
C ASP A 210 -1.09 -17.34 24.67
N ASP A 211 -0.97 -16.09 25.16
CA ASP A 211 -2.08 -15.28 25.58
C ASP A 211 -2.43 -14.20 24.56
N ILE A 212 -3.72 -13.88 24.41
CA ILE A 212 -4.21 -12.72 23.67
C ILE A 212 -4.53 -11.62 24.68
N ILE A 213 -3.86 -10.47 24.53
CA ILE A 213 -4.05 -9.31 25.39
C ILE A 213 -4.89 -8.27 24.67
N TYR A 214 -6.15 -8.11 25.09
CA TYR A 214 -7.04 -7.07 24.60
C TYR A 214 -6.72 -5.73 25.26
N LYS A 215 -6.47 -4.70 24.44
CA LYS A 215 -6.21 -3.34 24.93
C LYS A 215 -7.54 -2.57 25.04
N ASN A 216 -7.88 -2.15 26.24
CA ASN A 216 -9.09 -1.35 26.49
C ASN A 216 -8.82 0.17 26.44
N TYR A 217 -7.77 0.56 25.70
CA TYR A 217 -7.39 1.93 25.41
C TYR A 217 -6.97 2.02 23.94
N PHE A 218 -7.05 3.22 23.34
CA PHE A 218 -6.89 3.39 21.91
C PHE A 218 -5.78 4.40 21.61
N ASN A 219 -4.57 3.90 21.46
CA ASN A 219 -3.40 4.70 21.10
C ASN A 219 -3.08 4.47 19.62
N ILE A 220 -3.34 5.48 18.81
CA ILE A 220 -3.19 5.37 17.36
C ILE A 220 -1.81 5.86 16.93
N SER A 221 -1.02 4.95 16.42
CA SER A 221 0.27 5.26 15.79
C SER A 221 0.05 5.74 14.36
N PHE A 222 0.83 6.69 13.89
CA PHE A 222 0.78 7.12 12.49
C PHE A 222 2.18 7.26 11.88
N ALA A 223 2.29 6.85 10.61
CA ALA A 223 3.58 6.83 9.92
C ALA A 223 3.95 8.23 9.39
N VAL A 224 5.13 8.73 9.76
CA VAL A 224 5.71 10.00 9.30
C VAL A 224 7.02 9.74 8.59
N GLY A 225 7.11 10.16 7.31
CA GLY A 225 8.36 10.11 6.56
C GLY A 225 9.25 11.31 6.90
N THR A 226 10.50 11.04 7.23
CA THR A 226 11.52 12.06 7.48
C THR A 226 12.74 11.81 6.59
N ASP A 227 13.64 12.78 6.46
CA ASP A 227 14.90 12.63 5.71
C ASP A 227 15.77 11.46 6.23
N LYS A 228 15.61 11.11 7.51
CA LYS A 228 16.35 10.01 8.15
C LYS A 228 15.64 8.64 8.01
N GLY A 229 14.43 8.62 7.50
CA GLY A 229 13.61 7.41 7.34
C GLY A 229 12.20 7.57 7.91
N LEU A 230 11.47 6.45 8.00
CA LEU A 230 10.11 6.40 8.53
C LEU A 230 10.15 6.29 10.06
N VAL A 231 9.36 7.12 10.74
CA VAL A 231 9.08 7.05 12.18
C VAL A 231 7.59 6.91 12.41
N VAL A 232 7.20 6.35 13.55
CA VAL A 232 5.80 6.01 13.84
C VAL A 232 5.44 6.53 15.24
N PRO A 233 5.20 7.85 15.39
CA PRO A 233 4.74 8.42 16.66
C PRO A 233 3.32 8.00 17.01
N VAL A 234 2.92 8.21 18.27
CA VAL A 234 1.70 7.67 18.87
C VAL A 234 0.82 8.80 19.41
N LEU A 235 -0.43 8.85 18.92
CA LEU A 235 -1.52 9.61 19.54
C LEU A 235 -2.08 8.79 20.73
N LYS A 236 -1.88 9.26 21.93
CA LYS A 236 -2.36 8.58 23.14
C LYS A 236 -3.81 8.96 23.43
N ASN A 237 -4.61 7.98 23.87
CA ASN A 237 -6.02 8.16 24.22
C ASN A 237 -6.83 8.83 23.09
N ALA A 238 -6.66 8.36 21.86
CA ALA A 238 -7.27 8.97 20.67
C ALA A 238 -8.82 8.93 20.68
N ASP A 239 -9.42 8.11 21.52
CA ASP A 239 -10.87 8.06 21.75
C ASP A 239 -11.40 9.28 22.52
N GLU A 240 -10.61 9.86 23.42
CA GLU A 240 -10.94 11.05 24.18
C GLU A 240 -10.65 12.37 23.43
N MET A 241 -9.83 12.33 22.39
CA MET A 241 -9.40 13.50 21.62
C MET A 241 -10.50 14.02 20.70
N SER A 242 -10.68 15.34 20.61
CA SER A 242 -11.51 15.97 19.57
C SER A 242 -10.79 15.97 18.21
N PHE A 243 -11.49 16.34 17.13
CA PHE A 243 -10.86 16.52 15.80
C PHE A 243 -9.74 17.55 15.83
N SER A 244 -9.93 18.65 16.57
CA SER A 244 -8.90 19.70 16.73
C SER A 244 -7.68 19.21 17.49
N ASP A 245 -7.88 18.41 18.54
CA ASP A 245 -6.78 17.87 19.35
C ASP A 245 -5.95 16.89 18.53
N ILE A 246 -6.62 16.00 17.77
CA ILE A 246 -5.96 15.05 16.87
C ILE A 246 -5.10 15.78 15.83
N GLU A 247 -5.65 16.79 15.13
CA GLU A 247 -4.90 17.53 14.10
C GLU A 247 -3.74 18.34 14.71
N SER A 248 -3.94 18.92 15.91
CA SER A 248 -2.91 19.66 16.62
C SER A 248 -1.77 18.74 17.06
N GLU A 249 -2.10 17.57 17.61
CA GLU A 249 -1.07 16.63 18.08
C GLU A 249 -0.35 15.95 16.92
N ILE A 250 -1.03 15.60 15.82
CA ILE A 250 -0.39 15.11 14.59
C ILE A 250 0.61 16.14 14.06
N LYS A 251 0.25 17.44 14.04
CA LYS A 251 1.14 18.50 13.62
C LYS A 251 2.36 18.59 14.54
N ASN A 252 2.16 18.62 15.86
CA ASN A 252 3.20 18.67 16.88
C ASN A 252 4.18 17.50 16.74
N LEU A 253 3.66 16.27 16.69
CA LEU A 253 4.48 15.06 16.56
C LEU A 253 5.22 15.00 15.21
N SER A 254 4.60 15.48 14.12
CA SER A 254 5.24 15.56 12.81
C SER A 254 6.37 16.60 12.78
N GLU A 255 6.20 17.74 13.42
CA GLU A 255 7.26 18.76 13.57
C GLU A 255 8.43 18.22 14.43
N LYS A 256 8.13 17.55 15.56
CA LYS A 256 9.14 16.86 16.37
C LYS A 256 9.89 15.78 15.55
N ALA A 257 9.17 15.01 14.73
CA ALA A 257 9.74 13.98 13.87
C ALA A 257 10.75 14.55 12.87
N ASN A 258 10.37 15.60 12.15
CA ASN A 258 11.21 16.26 11.15
C ASN A 258 12.45 16.91 11.78
N ASN A 259 12.30 17.49 12.97
CA ASN A 259 13.38 18.09 13.72
C ASN A 259 14.28 17.04 14.44
N GLY A 260 13.88 15.77 14.46
CA GLY A 260 14.60 14.70 15.17
C GLY A 260 14.49 14.77 16.70
N ASN A 261 13.44 15.40 17.22
CA ASN A 261 13.21 15.69 18.64
C ASN A 261 12.13 14.81 19.27
N LEU A 262 11.78 13.66 18.61
CA LEU A 262 10.86 12.68 19.21
C LEU A 262 11.48 12.04 20.44
N SER A 263 10.74 11.97 21.53
CA SER A 263 11.12 11.22 22.71
C SER A 263 10.78 9.73 22.55
N ILE A 264 11.28 8.89 23.45
CA ILE A 264 10.96 7.46 23.45
C ILE A 264 9.47 7.27 23.78
N GLU A 265 8.92 8.10 24.66
CA GLU A 265 7.51 8.09 25.05
C GLU A 265 6.58 8.45 23.87
N ASP A 266 7.04 9.27 22.92
CA ASP A 266 6.28 9.62 21.71
C ASP A 266 6.17 8.42 20.74
N LEU A 267 7.01 7.39 20.90
CA LEU A 267 7.11 6.23 19.99
C LEU A 267 6.57 4.92 20.60
N GLN A 268 6.15 4.93 21.86
CA GLN A 268 5.76 3.72 22.58
C GLN A 268 4.28 3.72 22.97
N GLY A 269 3.74 2.50 23.15
CA GLY A 269 2.40 2.28 23.66
C GLY A 269 1.28 2.40 22.62
N GLY A 270 1.61 2.42 21.33
CA GLY A 270 0.61 2.38 20.26
C GLY A 270 -0.08 1.02 20.17
N THR A 271 -1.40 1.00 19.95
CA THR A 271 -2.21 -0.23 19.86
C THR A 271 -2.61 -0.56 18.42
N PHE A 272 -2.71 0.44 17.56
CA PHE A 272 -3.04 0.30 16.14
C PHE A 272 -2.27 1.32 15.32
N THR A 273 -1.94 1.02 14.06
CA THR A 273 -1.17 1.91 13.21
C THR A 273 -1.95 2.34 11.97
N ILE A 274 -1.88 3.62 11.61
CA ILE A 274 -2.37 4.16 10.34
C ILE A 274 -1.16 4.62 9.52
N SER A 275 -1.01 4.09 8.31
CA SER A 275 0.07 4.44 7.38
C SER A 275 -0.49 5.11 6.14
N ASN A 276 0.01 6.30 5.80
CA ASN A 276 -0.45 7.05 4.64
C ASN A 276 0.59 6.99 3.50
N GLY A 277 0.43 6.02 2.59
CA GLY A 277 1.22 5.92 1.36
C GLY A 277 0.74 6.87 0.24
N GLY A 278 -0.47 7.42 0.36
CA GLY A 278 -1.08 8.28 -0.65
C GLY A 278 -0.34 9.58 -0.86
N VAL A 279 0.32 10.12 0.16
CA VAL A 279 1.17 11.33 0.06
C VAL A 279 2.36 11.14 -0.89
N TYR A 280 2.76 9.89 -1.14
CA TYR A 280 3.82 9.51 -2.08
C TYR A 280 3.26 9.00 -3.42
N GLY A 281 1.94 9.05 -3.61
CA GLY A 281 1.28 8.59 -4.84
C GLY A 281 1.02 7.07 -4.90
N SER A 282 1.14 6.34 -3.78
CA SER A 282 0.84 4.90 -3.75
C SER A 282 -0.63 4.65 -4.05
N MET A 283 -0.91 3.82 -5.06
CA MET A 283 -2.26 3.39 -5.39
C MET A 283 -2.76 2.31 -4.44
N LEU A 284 -1.90 1.34 -4.12
CA LEU A 284 -2.21 0.19 -3.29
C LEU A 284 -0.92 -0.41 -2.73
N SER A 285 -0.95 -0.84 -1.49
CA SER A 285 0.17 -1.54 -0.84
C SER A 285 -0.34 -2.46 0.26
N THR A 286 0.48 -3.42 0.66
CA THR A 286 0.27 -4.32 1.80
C THR A 286 1.17 -3.86 2.94
N PRO A 287 0.70 -2.99 3.88
CA PRO A 287 1.55 -2.49 4.95
C PRO A 287 2.02 -3.63 5.86
N ILE A 288 3.25 -3.52 6.35
CA ILE A 288 3.82 -4.46 7.32
C ILE A 288 3.35 -4.07 8.71
N LEU A 289 2.99 -5.06 9.54
CA LEU A 289 2.60 -4.82 10.93
C LEU A 289 3.72 -4.15 11.72
N ASN A 290 3.33 -3.36 12.72
CA ASN A 290 4.23 -2.75 13.70
C ASN A 290 4.12 -3.52 15.03
N PRO A 291 4.93 -4.55 15.26
CA PRO A 291 4.82 -5.36 16.47
C PRO A 291 4.94 -4.53 17.75
N PRO A 292 4.19 -4.88 18.80
CA PRO A 292 3.35 -6.08 18.98
C PRO A 292 1.91 -5.96 18.44
N GLN A 293 1.56 -4.86 17.74
CA GLN A 293 0.21 -4.61 17.20
C GLN A 293 -0.22 -5.68 16.20
N SER A 294 -1.49 -6.05 16.23
CA SER A 294 -2.09 -7.04 15.33
C SER A 294 -2.72 -6.47 14.07
N GLY A 295 -2.84 -5.13 13.97
CA GLY A 295 -3.47 -4.47 12.83
C GLY A 295 -2.77 -3.20 12.37
N VAL A 296 -2.79 -2.95 11.04
CA VAL A 296 -2.33 -1.70 10.42
C VAL A 296 -3.24 -1.32 9.25
N LEU A 297 -3.73 -0.09 9.28
CA LEU A 297 -4.52 0.50 8.19
C LEU A 297 -3.61 1.26 7.23
N GLY A 298 -3.64 0.90 5.95
CA GLY A 298 -2.99 1.62 4.86
C GLY A 298 -3.95 2.54 4.14
N MET A 299 -3.61 3.82 4.07
CA MET A 299 -4.28 4.82 3.23
C MET A 299 -3.48 5.03 1.94
N HIS A 300 -4.17 5.29 0.85
CA HIS A 300 -3.56 5.45 -0.46
C HIS A 300 -3.99 6.76 -1.12
N ASN A 301 -3.54 7.00 -2.37
CA ASN A 301 -3.89 8.20 -3.08
C ASN A 301 -5.38 8.26 -3.42
N ILE A 302 -5.92 9.49 -3.48
CA ILE A 302 -7.27 9.75 -3.95
C ILE A 302 -7.20 9.98 -5.46
N VAL A 303 -7.95 9.19 -6.23
CA VAL A 303 -7.98 9.27 -7.70
C VAL A 303 -9.42 9.37 -8.16
N GLU A 304 -9.70 10.32 -9.05
CA GLU A 304 -10.99 10.38 -9.73
C GLU A 304 -11.19 9.18 -10.63
N ARG A 305 -12.30 8.44 -10.40
CA ARG A 305 -12.65 7.22 -11.14
C ARG A 305 -14.11 7.24 -11.54
N PRO A 306 -14.47 6.64 -12.71
CA PRO A 306 -15.85 6.37 -13.04
C PRO A 306 -16.35 5.23 -12.16
N VAL A 307 -17.40 5.48 -11.39
CA VAL A 307 -18.07 4.49 -10.53
C VAL A 307 -19.55 4.50 -10.78
N VAL A 308 -20.23 3.38 -10.51
CA VAL A 308 -21.68 3.27 -10.65
C VAL A 308 -22.33 3.71 -9.33
N VAL A 309 -23.09 4.80 -9.39
CA VAL A 309 -23.89 5.32 -8.28
C VAL A 309 -25.33 5.47 -8.74
N ASN A 310 -26.26 4.74 -8.12
CA ASN A 310 -27.68 4.71 -8.47
C ASN A 310 -27.94 4.38 -9.96
N ASN A 311 -27.25 3.35 -10.48
CA ASN A 311 -27.27 2.93 -11.89
C ASN A 311 -26.77 3.97 -12.91
N GLU A 312 -26.08 5.02 -12.48
CA GLU A 312 -25.45 6.01 -13.33
C GLU A 312 -23.93 5.99 -13.15
N ILE A 313 -23.18 6.22 -14.23
CA ILE A 313 -21.73 6.38 -14.15
C ILE A 313 -21.43 7.79 -13.68
N LYS A 314 -20.78 7.93 -12.52
CA LYS A 314 -20.35 9.20 -11.94
C LYS A 314 -18.85 9.20 -11.70
N ILE A 315 -18.21 10.35 -11.87
CA ILE A 315 -16.82 10.54 -11.47
C ILE A 315 -16.80 10.81 -9.96
N ARG A 316 -16.02 9.97 -9.23
CA ARG A 316 -15.88 10.05 -7.78
C ARG A 316 -14.40 9.98 -7.37
N PRO A 317 -14.01 10.72 -6.34
CA PRO A 317 -12.68 10.62 -5.75
C PRO A 317 -12.61 9.35 -4.88
N ILE A 318 -11.99 8.31 -5.41
CA ILE A 318 -11.87 7.01 -4.75
C ILE A 318 -10.50 6.86 -4.11
N MET A 319 -10.48 6.35 -2.86
CA MET A 319 -9.28 5.92 -2.15
C MET A 319 -9.35 4.43 -1.89
N TYR A 320 -8.25 3.71 -2.14
CA TYR A 320 -8.11 2.34 -1.64
C TYR A 320 -7.63 2.34 -0.21
N LEU A 321 -8.23 1.46 0.60
CA LEU A 321 -7.82 1.14 1.94
C LEU A 321 -7.30 -0.29 1.99
N ALA A 322 -6.24 -0.51 2.76
CA ALA A 322 -5.69 -1.82 3.04
C ALA A 322 -5.65 -2.04 4.55
N LEU A 323 -6.14 -3.17 5.02
CA LEU A 323 -5.94 -3.62 6.40
C LEU A 323 -5.05 -4.84 6.37
N SER A 324 -3.80 -4.70 6.84
CA SER A 324 -2.96 -5.87 7.15
C SER A 324 -3.15 -6.24 8.60
N TYR A 325 -3.24 -7.54 8.87
CA TYR A 325 -3.54 -8.05 10.22
C TYR A 325 -2.89 -9.41 10.46
N ASP A 326 -2.76 -9.77 11.73
CA ASP A 326 -2.28 -11.08 12.15
C ASP A 326 -3.45 -12.07 12.21
N HIS A 327 -3.49 -13.02 11.25
CA HIS A 327 -4.57 -13.99 11.14
C HIS A 327 -4.58 -15.04 12.25
N ARG A 328 -3.60 -15.03 13.17
CA ARG A 328 -3.61 -15.86 14.37
C ARG A 328 -4.61 -15.34 15.42
N ILE A 329 -4.94 -14.01 15.37
CA ILE A 329 -5.87 -13.35 16.31
C ILE A 329 -7.16 -12.96 15.59
N ILE A 330 -7.03 -12.42 14.37
CA ILE A 330 -8.10 -11.75 13.65
C ILE A 330 -8.56 -12.64 12.49
N ASP A 331 -9.83 -13.01 12.48
CA ASP A 331 -10.44 -13.75 11.40
C ASP A 331 -10.79 -12.85 10.21
N GLY A 332 -10.84 -13.46 9.02
CA GLY A 332 -11.17 -12.74 7.79
C GLY A 332 -12.52 -12.01 7.84
N LYS A 333 -13.53 -12.58 8.53
CA LYS A 333 -14.83 -11.93 8.71
C LYS A 333 -14.70 -10.64 9.52
N GLU A 334 -13.96 -10.65 10.62
CA GLU A 334 -13.74 -9.48 11.49
C GLU A 334 -12.95 -8.40 10.74
N ALA A 335 -11.86 -8.78 10.07
CA ALA A 335 -11.02 -7.85 9.29
C ALA A 335 -11.81 -7.14 8.19
N VAL A 336 -12.60 -7.89 7.41
CA VAL A 336 -13.44 -7.32 6.34
C VAL A 336 -14.55 -6.44 6.92
N SER A 337 -15.18 -6.87 8.02
CA SER A 337 -16.26 -6.10 8.69
C SER A 337 -15.73 -4.79 9.27
N PHE A 338 -14.57 -4.81 9.92
CA PHE A 338 -13.87 -3.62 10.41
C PHE A 338 -13.57 -2.62 9.28
N LEU A 339 -12.98 -3.09 8.19
CA LEU A 339 -12.66 -2.22 7.07
C LEU A 339 -13.92 -1.66 6.38
N LYS A 340 -15.01 -2.44 6.34
CA LYS A 340 -16.32 -2.01 5.86
C LYS A 340 -16.92 -0.94 6.78
N GLU A 341 -16.77 -1.07 8.08
CA GLU A 341 -17.27 -0.09 9.05
C GLU A 341 -16.50 1.24 8.95
N ILE A 342 -15.16 1.18 8.83
CA ILE A 342 -14.35 2.39 8.52
C ILE A 342 -14.86 3.06 7.25
N LYS A 343 -15.07 2.30 6.16
CA LYS A 343 -15.64 2.82 4.91
C LYS A 343 -16.96 3.56 5.17
N GLN A 344 -17.88 2.97 5.93
CA GLN A 344 -19.18 3.57 6.22
C GLN A 344 -19.06 4.91 6.99
N TYR A 345 -18.12 5.01 7.94
CA TYR A 345 -17.87 6.27 8.64
C TYR A 345 -17.24 7.34 7.76
N LEU A 346 -16.43 6.95 6.79
CA LEU A 346 -15.79 7.88 5.87
C LEU A 346 -16.74 8.35 4.76
N GLU A 347 -17.63 7.47 4.28
CA GLU A 347 -18.65 7.81 3.29
C GLU A 347 -19.85 8.57 3.88
N ASP A 348 -20.04 8.47 5.22
CA ASP A 348 -21.05 9.21 5.97
C ASP A 348 -20.42 9.81 7.23
N PRO A 349 -19.66 10.91 7.11
CA PRO A 349 -18.90 11.48 8.22
C PRO A 349 -19.78 12.04 9.35
N GLU A 350 -21.08 12.29 9.12
CA GLU A 350 -22.00 12.73 10.17
C GLU A 350 -22.09 11.68 11.28
N LYS A 351 -21.99 10.41 10.95
CA LYS A 351 -21.96 9.31 11.94
C LYS A 351 -20.77 9.37 12.91
N LEU A 352 -19.69 10.06 12.54
CA LEU A 352 -18.55 10.25 13.44
C LEU A 352 -18.83 11.25 14.57
N PHE A 353 -19.80 12.14 14.37
CA PHE A 353 -20.19 13.15 15.36
C PHE A 353 -21.34 12.69 16.26
N LEU A 354 -22.05 11.64 15.86
CA LEU A 354 -23.08 11.03 16.71
C LEU A 354 -22.36 10.16 17.77
N GLU A 355 -22.46 10.57 19.03
CA GLU A 355 -22.07 9.73 20.16
C GLU A 355 -23.08 8.57 20.27
N ASN A 356 -22.56 7.35 20.32
CA ASN A 356 -23.36 6.17 20.65
C ASN A 356 -23.44 6.03 22.15
#